data_0d6f8082b8849d82d69962959ab3c1d7
#
_entry.id   0d6f8082b8849d82d69962959ab3c1d7
#
_cell.length_a   1.000
_cell.length_b   1.000
_cell.length_c   1.000
_cell.angle_alpha   90.00
_cell.angle_beta   90.00
_cell.angle_gamma   90.00
#
_symmetry.space_group_name_H-M   'P 1'
#
loop_
_entity.id
_entity.type
_entity.pdbx_description
1 polymer ?
#
loop_
_entity_poly.entity_id
_entity_poly.type
_entity_poly.pdbx_seq_one_letter_code
_entity_poly.pdbx_strand_id
1 'polypeptide(L)'
;GLFLVSESHRNSPLVRSVVSLARRQNYQVNEPPQFVTPAIIHRAYMSADRDASAGRHDDNAMRRRINHVLAEGVKLNANDIHVDTSGGQATIQLRIDGSLRIWEVWTRSEGEQFIAAVWSHADVASGVSANWNEPLAATLSHKSGPDTLTLPEEVGGVRCQWMPLVDGRYLNMRLNYDGGKTLGSDIEKADVDTLGFNADQTALAKHLRNIPGTMRMIAGPVNQGKTTTLRIMLNRRMFETDFRLNCLMVEDPPEGGVKGARQIGVSSVTDEKLRARLLSEVMRASLRLDPDIVMLGEIRDFETATMAFRLALTGRQVYTTLHVYSALAIPQRIRDLGIEQYLVYDHHLLRGLFSQRLSRKLCPHCKIHWKEAAKIIPNYAEIMERTRAGAVMMKYHRAFGFEPNDRKQLDEPDLSNIYFSDVRGCDKCFEGRSGRTVLVEIVDADSQVMTYLRNAEMDKAREYWLTPQPEGLGGTSMLWHGIEKVLEGMLSPLDTEFELGPLATKHEITEVQKVLGVKYESR
;
A
#
# COMPACT_ATOMS: atom_id res chain seq x y z
N GLY A 1 27.61 13.26 10.90
CA GLY A 1 27.89 12.38 9.75
C GLY A 1 26.94 11.19 9.74
N LEU A 2 26.70 10.63 8.57
CA LEU A 2 25.86 9.45 8.41
C LEU A 2 26.61 8.20 8.92
N PHE A 3 26.00 7.45 9.84
CA PHE A 3 26.61 6.23 10.38
C PHE A 3 25.98 5.00 9.71
N LEU A 4 26.71 4.45 8.75
CA LEU A 4 26.31 3.26 8.00
C LEU A 4 26.92 2.01 8.65
N VAL A 5 26.12 0.98 8.84
CA VAL A 5 26.54 -0.31 9.40
C VAL A 5 26.13 -1.40 8.41
N SER A 6 27.02 -2.36 8.17
CA SER A 6 26.65 -3.54 7.37
C SER A 6 25.49 -4.30 8.03
N GLU A 7 24.52 -4.71 7.24
CA GLU A 7 23.38 -5.52 7.70
C GLU A 7 23.81 -6.79 8.43
N SER A 8 24.92 -7.38 8.05
CA SER A 8 25.51 -8.55 8.72
C SER A 8 25.92 -8.26 10.19
N HIS A 9 26.04 -6.99 10.56
CA HIS A 9 26.45 -6.56 11.91
C HIS A 9 25.31 -5.90 12.68
N ARG A 10 24.07 -5.97 12.21
CA ARG A 10 22.88 -5.32 12.83
C ARG A 10 22.76 -5.59 14.34
N ASN A 11 23.03 -6.82 14.75
CA ASN A 11 22.95 -7.25 16.15
C ASN A 11 24.32 -7.32 16.86
N SER A 12 25.36 -6.78 16.25
CA SER A 12 26.70 -6.83 16.83
C SER A 12 26.86 -5.84 18.00
N PRO A 13 27.35 -6.27 19.17
CA PRO A 13 27.66 -5.39 20.28
C PRO A 13 28.67 -4.29 19.91
N LEU A 14 29.53 -4.55 18.91
CA LEU A 14 30.54 -3.61 18.42
C LEU A 14 29.93 -2.33 17.85
N VAL A 15 28.72 -2.37 17.31
CA VAL A 15 28.04 -1.17 16.75
C VAL A 15 27.89 -0.09 17.83
N ARG A 16 27.42 -0.46 19.00
CA ARG A 16 27.28 0.49 20.13
C ARG A 16 28.64 1.03 20.61
N SER A 17 29.67 0.20 20.63
CA SER A 17 31.01 0.60 21.01
C SER A 17 31.63 1.59 20.04
N VAL A 18 31.44 1.38 18.73
CA VAL A 18 31.92 2.29 17.68
C VAL A 18 31.17 3.63 17.72
N VAL A 19 29.86 3.64 17.94
CA VAL A 19 29.09 4.89 18.14
C VAL A 19 29.61 5.67 19.34
N SER A 20 29.84 4.98 20.46
CA SER A 20 30.42 5.62 21.68
C SER A 20 31.81 6.17 21.46
N LEU A 21 32.64 5.48 20.69
CA LEU A 21 33.99 5.93 20.35
C LEU A 21 33.96 7.18 19.46
N ALA A 22 33.12 7.15 18.41
CA ALA A 22 32.93 8.28 17.50
C ALA A 22 32.50 9.56 18.27
N ARG A 23 31.55 9.41 19.21
CA ARG A 23 31.11 10.54 20.07
C ARG A 23 32.22 11.07 20.97
N ARG A 24 33.03 10.18 21.53
CA ARG A 24 34.21 10.61 22.35
C ARG A 24 35.22 11.40 21.53
N GLN A 25 35.27 11.16 20.23
CA GLN A 25 36.12 11.91 19.29
C GLN A 25 35.43 13.13 18.68
N ASN A 26 34.32 13.59 19.25
CA ASN A 26 33.52 14.74 18.80
C ASN A 26 32.89 14.59 17.38
N TYR A 27 32.73 13.37 16.87
CA TYR A 27 31.94 13.17 15.65
C TYR A 27 30.46 13.24 15.99
N GLN A 28 29.71 14.04 15.24
CA GLN A 28 28.25 14.00 15.26
C GLN A 28 27.78 12.76 14.48
N VAL A 29 27.17 11.83 15.18
CA VAL A 29 26.67 10.59 14.61
C VAL A 29 25.14 10.58 14.70
N ASN A 30 24.46 10.39 13.57
CA ASN A 30 23.01 10.25 13.56
C ASN A 30 22.59 8.92 14.22
N GLU A 31 21.54 8.95 15.01
CA GLU A 31 20.91 7.78 15.60
C GLU A 31 19.48 7.66 15.11
N PRO A 32 19.01 6.45 14.83
CA PRO A 32 19.74 5.16 14.89
C PRO A 32 20.71 4.99 13.71
N PRO A 33 21.74 4.10 13.87
CA PRO A 33 22.63 3.76 12.76
C PRO A 33 21.81 3.12 11.61
N GLN A 34 22.16 3.43 10.38
CA GLN A 34 21.48 2.88 9.21
C GLN A 34 22.18 1.61 8.74
N PHE A 35 21.40 0.54 8.59
CA PHE A 35 21.92 -0.76 8.17
C PHE A 35 21.79 -0.91 6.66
N VAL A 36 22.92 -1.17 6.00
CA VAL A 36 23.03 -1.19 4.54
C VAL A 36 23.95 -2.33 4.09
N THR A 37 23.89 -2.69 2.83
CA THR A 37 24.79 -3.70 2.26
C THR A 37 26.25 -3.21 2.25
N PRO A 38 27.25 -4.13 2.30
CA PRO A 38 28.66 -3.75 2.20
C PRO A 38 28.99 -2.95 0.95
N ALA A 39 28.30 -3.20 -0.17
CA ALA A 39 28.48 -2.47 -1.42
C ALA A 39 28.14 -0.97 -1.26
N ILE A 40 27.10 -0.64 -0.51
CA ILE A 40 26.71 0.75 -0.23
C ILE A 40 27.76 1.45 0.62
N ILE A 41 28.28 0.77 1.64
CA ILE A 41 29.37 1.30 2.49
C ILE A 41 30.59 1.60 1.63
N HIS A 42 30.98 0.66 0.77
CA HIS A 42 32.13 0.85 -0.13
C HIS A 42 31.95 2.04 -1.08
N ARG A 43 30.75 2.19 -1.68
CA ARG A 43 30.44 3.34 -2.54
C ARG A 43 30.46 4.67 -1.78
N ALA A 44 29.96 4.70 -0.54
CA ALA A 44 30.01 5.89 0.31
C ALA A 44 31.45 6.33 0.61
N TYR A 45 32.37 5.37 0.84
CA TYR A 45 33.80 5.65 0.99
C TYR A 45 34.40 6.21 -0.30
N MET A 46 34.09 5.61 -1.46
CA MET A 46 34.61 6.08 -2.76
C MET A 46 34.07 7.44 -3.18
N SER A 47 32.85 7.81 -2.74
CA SER A 47 32.30 9.14 -3.01
C SER A 47 32.94 10.23 -2.15
N ALA A 48 33.33 9.92 -0.93
CA ALA A 48 34.01 10.90 -0.04
C ALA A 48 35.39 11.35 -0.59
N ASP A 49 36.09 10.49 -1.33
CA ASP A 49 37.39 10.80 -1.94
C ASP A 49 37.28 11.64 -3.25
N ARG A 50 36.06 11.79 -3.83
CA ARG A 50 35.84 12.49 -5.10
C ARG A 50 35.53 13.98 -4.99
N ASP A 51 35.28 14.51 -3.80
CA ASP A 51 34.97 15.93 -3.58
C ASP A 51 36.12 16.91 -3.97
N ALA A 52 37.28 16.40 -4.34
CA ALA A 52 38.44 17.22 -4.74
C ALA A 52 38.45 17.66 -6.23
N SER A 53 37.49 17.26 -7.07
CA SER A 53 37.49 17.53 -8.52
C SER A 53 36.15 17.96 -9.09
N ALA A 54 35.48 18.94 -8.50
CA ALA A 54 34.23 19.50 -9.04
C ALA A 54 34.51 20.60 -10.06
N GLY A 55 34.32 20.31 -11.32
CA GLY A 55 34.39 21.31 -12.39
C GLY A 55 33.67 20.87 -13.66
N ARG A 56 32.63 21.61 -14.00
CA ARG A 56 31.79 21.67 -15.21
C ARG A 56 30.53 20.78 -15.19
N HIS A 57 29.40 21.48 -15.22
CA HIS A 57 28.10 20.89 -15.49
C HIS A 57 28.09 20.21 -16.86
N ASP A 58 28.16 18.90 -16.91
CA ASP A 58 27.81 18.12 -18.09
C ASP A 58 26.34 17.71 -17.99
N ASP A 59 25.45 18.44 -18.64
CA ASP A 59 24.01 18.21 -18.66
C ASP A 59 23.69 16.78 -19.15
N ASN A 60 24.49 16.28 -20.08
CA ASN A 60 24.41 14.90 -20.56
C ASN A 60 24.77 13.86 -19.47
N ALA A 61 25.71 14.16 -18.57
CA ALA A 61 26.07 13.26 -17.48
C ALA A 61 24.96 13.20 -16.43
N MET A 62 24.34 14.34 -16.08
CA MET A 62 23.20 14.36 -15.15
C MET A 62 21.97 13.68 -15.73
N ARG A 63 21.66 13.87 -17.00
CA ARG A 63 20.57 13.16 -17.69
C ARG A 63 20.78 11.63 -17.66
N ARG A 64 21.96 11.15 -17.96
CA ARG A 64 22.31 9.73 -17.82
C ARG A 64 22.14 9.23 -16.40
N ARG A 65 22.50 10.05 -15.42
CA ARG A 65 22.35 9.71 -14.00
C ARG A 65 20.88 9.63 -13.59
N ILE A 66 20.03 10.55 -14.04
CA ILE A 66 18.57 10.50 -13.81
C ILE A 66 18.00 9.22 -14.43
N ASN A 67 18.32 8.94 -15.70
CA ASN A 67 17.87 7.72 -16.37
C ASN A 67 18.31 6.45 -15.62
N HIS A 68 19.55 6.41 -15.12
CA HIS A 68 20.06 5.28 -14.36
C HIS A 68 19.30 5.09 -13.03
N VAL A 69 19.06 6.15 -12.29
CA VAL A 69 18.30 6.11 -11.02
C VAL A 69 16.87 5.64 -11.25
N LEU A 70 16.21 6.13 -12.30
CA LEU A 70 14.86 5.70 -12.67
C LEU A 70 14.83 4.23 -13.10
N ALA A 71 15.77 3.80 -13.94
CA ALA A 71 15.86 2.42 -14.42
C ALA A 71 16.13 1.42 -13.27
N GLU A 72 17.03 1.74 -12.35
CA GLU A 72 17.28 0.89 -11.18
C GLU A 72 16.08 0.90 -10.21
N GLY A 73 15.41 2.06 -10.04
CA GLY A 73 14.15 2.13 -9.29
C GLY A 73 13.09 1.19 -9.85
N VAL A 74 12.90 1.19 -11.17
CA VAL A 74 11.95 0.31 -11.87
C VAL A 74 12.37 -1.17 -11.74
N LYS A 75 13.62 -1.49 -11.99
CA LYS A 75 14.16 -2.84 -11.88
C LYS A 75 13.97 -3.44 -10.48
N LEU A 76 14.05 -2.60 -9.43
CA LEU A 76 13.85 -2.99 -8.04
C LEU A 76 12.39 -2.85 -7.59
N ASN A 77 11.45 -2.52 -8.49
CA ASN A 77 10.04 -2.28 -8.20
C ASN A 77 9.81 -1.22 -7.11
N ALA A 78 10.61 -0.15 -7.10
CA ALA A 78 10.44 0.95 -6.17
C ALA A 78 9.17 1.75 -6.51
N ASN A 79 8.40 2.13 -5.50
CA ASN A 79 7.26 3.03 -5.66
C ASN A 79 7.69 4.50 -5.65
N ASP A 80 8.65 4.84 -4.80
CA ASP A 80 9.17 6.19 -4.62
C ASP A 80 10.71 6.15 -4.55
N ILE A 81 11.33 7.18 -5.09
CA ILE A 81 12.76 7.47 -4.99
C ILE A 81 12.92 8.75 -4.19
N HIS A 82 13.72 8.71 -3.14
CA HIS A 82 13.95 9.84 -2.25
C HIS A 82 15.40 10.26 -2.35
N VAL A 83 15.65 11.55 -2.50
CA VAL A 83 16.99 12.15 -2.47
C VAL A 83 17.02 13.18 -1.37
N ASP A 84 17.85 12.96 -0.38
CA ASP A 84 18.03 13.82 0.80
C ASP A 84 19.46 14.32 0.84
N THR A 85 19.66 15.65 0.83
CA THR A 85 20.99 16.27 0.87
C THR A 85 21.36 16.86 2.25
N SER A 86 20.61 16.49 3.29
CA SER A 86 20.93 16.92 4.65
C SER A 86 22.17 16.21 5.21
N GLY A 87 22.84 16.85 6.19
CA GLY A 87 23.93 16.21 6.95
C GLY A 87 25.26 16.02 6.20
N GLY A 88 25.54 16.81 5.16
CA GLY A 88 26.85 16.85 4.48
C GLY A 88 27.04 15.81 3.37
N GLN A 89 26.14 14.87 3.20
CA GLN A 89 26.09 13.88 2.12
C GLN A 89 24.69 13.85 1.52
N ALA A 90 24.54 13.30 0.32
CA ALA A 90 23.25 13.01 -0.26
C ALA A 90 22.94 11.51 -0.16
N THR A 91 21.79 11.17 0.42
CA THR A 91 21.31 9.79 0.46
C THR A 91 20.22 9.60 -0.59
N ILE A 92 20.38 8.58 -1.41
CA ILE A 92 19.36 8.12 -2.35
C ILE A 92 18.71 6.89 -1.75
N GLN A 93 17.41 6.99 -1.52
CA GLN A 93 16.63 5.92 -0.91
C GLN A 93 15.52 5.48 -1.86
N LEU A 94 15.26 4.19 -1.90
CA LEU A 94 14.17 3.59 -2.68
C LEU A 94 13.12 3.04 -1.71
N ARG A 95 11.85 3.33 -1.97
CA ARG A 95 10.73 2.69 -1.29
C ARG A 95 10.32 1.44 -2.05
N ILE A 96 10.73 0.29 -1.54
CA ILE A 96 10.47 -1.03 -2.12
C ILE A 96 9.61 -1.81 -1.14
N ASP A 97 8.49 -2.36 -1.61
CA ASP A 97 7.52 -3.12 -0.80
C ASP A 97 7.11 -2.40 0.50
N GLY A 98 6.94 -1.07 0.43
CA GLY A 98 6.57 -0.20 1.55
C GLY A 98 7.73 0.22 2.45
N SER A 99 8.92 -0.41 2.37
CA SER A 99 10.10 -0.08 3.16
C SER A 99 11.01 0.90 2.44
N LEU A 100 11.47 1.92 3.15
CA LEU A 100 12.46 2.87 2.65
C LEU A 100 13.88 2.32 2.90
N ARG A 101 14.71 2.33 1.86
CA ARG A 101 16.05 1.71 1.87
C ARG A 101 17.06 2.62 1.23
N ILE A 102 18.22 2.77 1.84
CA ILE A 102 19.35 3.45 1.19
C ILE A 102 19.83 2.58 0.03
N TRP A 103 19.82 3.16 -1.16
CA TRP A 103 20.32 2.53 -2.38
C TRP A 103 21.73 3.02 -2.71
N GLU A 104 21.96 4.34 -2.64
CA GLU A 104 23.28 4.97 -2.83
C GLU A 104 23.50 6.13 -1.85
N VAL A 105 24.77 6.49 -1.69
CA VAL A 105 25.20 7.69 -0.98
C VAL A 105 26.13 8.45 -1.91
N TRP A 106 25.83 9.74 -2.13
CA TRP A 106 26.61 10.65 -2.95
C TRP A 106 27.18 11.78 -2.11
N THR A 107 28.05 12.59 -2.72
CA THR A 107 28.41 13.87 -2.12
C THR A 107 27.19 14.79 -2.12
N ARG A 108 27.14 15.73 -1.18
CA ARG A 108 26.07 16.74 -1.13
C ARG A 108 25.93 17.50 -2.45
N SER A 109 27.09 17.91 -3.04
CA SER A 109 27.11 18.62 -4.31
C SER A 109 26.48 17.82 -5.44
N GLU A 110 26.79 16.53 -5.57
CA GLU A 110 26.16 15.64 -6.57
C GLU A 110 24.65 15.51 -6.36
N GLY A 111 24.20 15.40 -5.11
CA GLY A 111 22.78 15.34 -4.78
C GLY A 111 22.04 16.63 -5.14
N GLU A 112 22.62 17.78 -4.80
CA GLU A 112 22.02 19.08 -5.14
C GLU A 112 21.98 19.34 -6.65
N GLN A 113 23.02 18.93 -7.39
CA GLN A 113 23.04 18.98 -8.86
C GLN A 113 21.98 18.06 -9.47
N PHE A 114 21.82 16.84 -8.92
CA PHE A 114 20.77 15.93 -9.36
C PHE A 114 19.37 16.51 -9.13
N ILE A 115 19.11 17.07 -7.94
CA ILE A 115 17.83 17.70 -7.61
C ILE A 115 17.51 18.84 -8.56
N ALA A 116 18.50 19.69 -8.88
CA ALA A 116 18.34 20.78 -9.82
C ALA A 116 18.12 20.29 -11.27
N ALA A 117 18.85 19.23 -11.69
CA ALA A 117 18.70 18.65 -13.03
C ALA A 117 17.32 17.99 -13.20
N VAL A 118 16.78 17.32 -12.20
CA VAL A 118 15.41 16.77 -12.24
C VAL A 118 14.39 17.89 -12.46
N TRP A 119 14.55 19.04 -11.79
CA TRP A 119 13.69 20.20 -12.03
C TRP A 119 13.78 20.73 -13.45
N SER A 120 14.99 20.86 -14.01
CA SER A 120 15.18 21.39 -15.37
C SER A 120 14.55 20.51 -16.46
N HIS A 121 14.39 19.22 -16.20
CA HIS A 121 13.73 18.28 -17.11
C HIS A 121 12.23 18.11 -16.85
N ALA A 122 11.71 18.66 -15.73
CA ALA A 122 10.31 18.53 -15.36
C ALA A 122 9.39 19.37 -16.26
N ASP A 123 8.10 19.01 -16.27
CA ASP A 123 7.05 19.72 -17.00
C ASP A 123 6.61 20.95 -16.18
N VAL A 124 7.39 22.00 -16.25
CA VAL A 124 7.08 23.32 -15.67
C VAL A 124 6.76 24.30 -16.78
N ALA A 125 5.92 25.29 -16.47
CA ALA A 125 5.62 26.34 -17.43
C ALA A 125 6.92 27.08 -17.84
N SER A 126 7.04 27.41 -19.10
CA SER A 126 8.22 28.13 -19.60
C SER A 126 8.44 29.45 -18.87
N GLY A 127 9.66 29.66 -18.37
CA GLY A 127 10.04 30.86 -17.61
C GLY A 127 9.84 30.78 -16.10
N VAL A 128 9.36 29.67 -15.55
CA VAL A 128 9.28 29.46 -14.09
C VAL A 128 10.66 29.03 -13.58
N SER A 129 11.32 29.89 -12.82
CA SER A 129 12.53 29.55 -12.08
C SER A 129 12.18 28.89 -10.73
N ALA A 130 13.00 27.91 -10.31
CA ALA A 130 12.82 27.27 -9.02
C ALA A 130 13.09 28.24 -7.86
N ASN A 131 12.10 28.44 -6.99
CA ASN A 131 12.33 29.03 -5.68
C ASN A 131 12.60 27.91 -4.67
N TRP A 132 13.87 27.61 -4.43
CA TRP A 132 14.29 26.49 -3.57
C TRP A 132 13.97 26.68 -2.07
N ASN A 133 13.44 27.83 -1.68
CA ASN A 133 12.99 28.11 -0.32
C ASN A 133 11.51 27.76 -0.08
N GLU A 134 10.82 27.32 -1.12
CA GLU A 134 9.41 26.95 -1.08
C GLU A 134 9.21 25.50 -1.56
N PRO A 135 8.12 24.85 -1.14
CA PRO A 135 7.74 23.56 -1.71
C PRO A 135 7.46 23.69 -3.21
N LEU A 136 8.05 22.81 -4.01
CA LEU A 136 7.86 22.78 -5.47
C LEU A 136 7.31 21.42 -5.88
N ALA A 137 6.48 21.40 -6.93
CA ALA A 137 5.92 20.19 -7.50
C ALA A 137 5.91 20.26 -9.02
N ALA A 138 6.30 19.17 -9.68
CA ALA A 138 6.18 19.02 -11.13
C ALA A 138 6.15 17.53 -11.51
N THR A 139 5.95 17.24 -12.79
CA THR A 139 5.92 15.87 -13.32
C THR A 139 7.02 15.72 -14.39
N LEU A 140 7.66 14.56 -14.45
CA LEU A 140 8.42 14.12 -15.61
C LEU A 140 7.50 13.26 -16.47
N SER A 141 7.33 13.63 -17.74
CA SER A 141 6.58 12.85 -18.72
C SER A 141 7.47 12.36 -19.85
N HIS A 142 6.99 11.41 -20.64
CA HIS A 142 7.68 10.98 -21.86
C HIS A 142 7.75 12.15 -22.84
N LYS A 143 8.97 12.50 -23.24
CA LYS A 143 9.22 13.53 -24.25
C LYS A 143 9.99 12.92 -25.42
N SER A 144 9.64 13.30 -26.64
CA SER A 144 10.31 12.84 -27.84
C SER A 144 11.37 13.87 -28.25
N GLY A 145 12.62 13.45 -28.45
CA GLY A 145 13.69 14.31 -28.94
C GLY A 145 15.08 13.82 -28.48
N PRO A 146 16.15 14.22 -29.19
CA PRO A 146 17.51 13.75 -28.91
C PRO A 146 18.06 14.20 -27.53
N ASP A 147 17.55 15.33 -27.03
CA ASP A 147 18.00 15.94 -25.76
C ASP A 147 16.96 15.82 -24.62
N THR A 148 15.98 14.94 -24.76
CA THR A 148 14.93 14.76 -23.76
C THR A 148 15.26 13.62 -22.80
N LEU A 149 14.72 13.70 -21.59
CA LEU A 149 14.76 12.62 -20.60
C LEU A 149 13.87 11.47 -21.09
N THR A 150 14.42 10.27 -21.14
CA THR A 150 13.66 9.06 -21.51
C THR A 150 13.25 8.31 -20.25
N LEU A 151 11.97 8.28 -19.93
CA LEU A 151 11.47 7.45 -18.85
C LEU A 151 11.52 5.97 -19.24
N PRO A 152 11.73 5.06 -18.26
CA PRO A 152 11.55 3.63 -18.49
C PRO A 152 10.16 3.33 -19.05
N GLU A 153 10.05 2.36 -19.95
CA GLU A 153 8.79 2.02 -20.63
C GLU A 153 7.65 1.63 -19.71
N GLU A 154 7.98 1.10 -18.51
CA GLU A 154 7.02 0.68 -17.50
C GLU A 154 6.39 1.86 -16.73
N VAL A 155 6.97 3.08 -16.88
CA VAL A 155 6.56 4.26 -16.11
C VAL A 155 5.90 5.27 -17.04
N GLY A 156 4.61 5.53 -16.85
CA GLY A 156 3.86 6.54 -17.62
C GLY A 156 4.19 7.98 -17.24
N GLY A 157 4.83 8.18 -16.07
CA GLY A 157 5.28 9.49 -15.60
C GLY A 157 5.87 9.41 -14.20
N VAL A 158 6.61 10.46 -13.80
CA VAL A 158 7.19 10.56 -12.46
C VAL A 158 6.72 11.85 -11.81
N ARG A 159 5.99 11.73 -10.70
CA ARG A 159 5.58 12.89 -9.90
C ARG A 159 6.71 13.27 -8.96
N CYS A 160 7.19 14.49 -9.08
CA CYS A 160 8.29 15.01 -8.29
C CYS A 160 7.79 16.07 -7.30
N GLN A 161 8.25 15.97 -6.07
CA GLN A 161 7.99 16.92 -5.00
C GLN A 161 9.30 17.34 -4.37
N TRP A 162 9.60 18.64 -4.38
CA TRP A 162 10.79 19.22 -3.75
C TRP A 162 10.39 19.94 -2.47
N MET A 163 11.22 19.80 -1.44
CA MET A 163 11.04 20.46 -0.15
C MET A 163 12.36 21.06 0.32
N PRO A 164 12.38 22.32 0.78
CA PRO A 164 13.51 22.85 1.52
C PRO A 164 13.61 22.13 2.87
N LEU A 165 14.83 21.79 3.27
CA LEU A 165 15.15 21.31 4.61
C LEU A 165 15.93 22.40 5.36
N VAL A 166 16.03 22.28 6.69
CA VAL A 166 16.83 23.20 7.52
C VAL A 166 18.29 23.20 7.09
N ASP A 167 18.80 22.03 6.69
CA ASP A 167 20.15 21.88 6.14
C ASP A 167 20.09 21.01 4.88
N GLY A 168 19.82 21.62 3.73
CA GLY A 168 19.79 20.93 2.44
C GLY A 168 18.45 20.93 1.74
N ARG A 169 18.24 19.96 0.88
CA ARG A 169 17.04 19.79 0.05
C ARG A 169 16.59 18.35 0.02
N TYR A 170 15.31 18.18 -0.15
CA TYR A 170 14.70 16.86 -0.28
C TYR A 170 13.88 16.79 -1.58
N LEU A 171 14.05 15.71 -2.32
CA LEU A 171 13.27 15.38 -3.49
C LEU A 171 12.63 14.01 -3.30
N ASN A 172 11.33 13.95 -3.48
CA ASN A 172 10.59 12.70 -3.64
C ASN A 172 10.13 12.55 -5.10
N MET A 173 10.43 11.42 -5.71
CA MET A 173 10.06 11.06 -7.08
C MET A 173 9.17 9.82 -7.02
N ARG A 174 7.85 9.96 -7.19
CA ARG A 174 6.91 8.85 -7.26
C ARG A 174 6.81 8.32 -8.67
N LEU A 175 7.12 7.03 -8.83
CA LEU A 175 7.03 6.33 -10.11
C LEU A 175 5.57 5.91 -10.36
N ASN A 176 4.93 6.49 -11.37
CA ASN A 176 3.59 6.10 -11.79
C ASN A 176 3.72 5.01 -12.85
N TYR A 177 3.60 3.77 -12.42
CA TYR A 177 3.67 2.63 -13.34
C TYR A 177 2.43 2.53 -14.21
N ASP A 178 2.63 2.31 -15.51
CA ASP A 178 1.54 1.99 -16.43
C ASP A 178 0.92 0.64 -16.04
N GLY A 179 -0.35 0.65 -15.62
CA GLY A 179 -1.03 -0.50 -15.02
C GLY A 179 -1.10 -1.76 -15.90
N GLY A 180 -0.85 -1.64 -17.20
CA GLY A 180 -0.79 -2.79 -18.12
C GLY A 180 0.50 -3.60 -18.04
N LYS A 181 1.61 -3.02 -17.56
CA LYS A 181 2.91 -3.68 -17.52
C LYS A 181 3.24 -4.30 -16.15
N THR A 182 2.65 -3.80 -15.07
CA THR A 182 2.91 -4.29 -13.70
C THR A 182 2.29 -5.67 -13.43
N LEU A 183 1.26 -6.05 -14.17
CA LEU A 183 0.50 -7.30 -14.00
C LEU A 183 0.67 -8.31 -15.16
N GLY A 184 1.52 -7.99 -16.14
CA GLY A 184 1.82 -8.86 -17.28
C GLY A 184 0.75 -8.85 -18.39
N SER A 185 0.99 -9.60 -19.48
CA SER A 185 0.12 -9.67 -20.66
C SER A 185 -1.27 -10.26 -20.41
N ASP A 186 -1.49 -10.93 -19.27
CA ASP A 186 -2.74 -11.60 -18.92
C ASP A 186 -3.64 -10.82 -17.95
N ILE A 187 -3.39 -9.50 -17.78
CA ILE A 187 -4.18 -8.64 -16.89
C ILE A 187 -5.69 -8.69 -17.18
N GLU A 188 -6.06 -8.92 -18.44
CA GLU A 188 -7.46 -9.01 -18.86
C GLU A 188 -8.18 -10.22 -18.25
N LYS A 189 -7.44 -11.29 -18.00
CA LYS A 189 -7.96 -12.53 -17.41
C LYS A 189 -7.76 -12.58 -15.90
N ALA A 190 -6.89 -11.72 -15.36
CA ALA A 190 -6.64 -11.66 -13.93
C ALA A 190 -7.91 -11.28 -13.17
N ASP A 191 -8.09 -11.88 -12.01
CA ASP A 191 -9.11 -11.48 -11.03
C ASP A 191 -8.43 -11.19 -9.69
N VAL A 192 -9.17 -10.82 -8.68
CA VAL A 192 -8.66 -10.39 -7.37
C VAL A 192 -7.90 -11.48 -6.61
N ASP A 193 -8.08 -12.77 -6.97
CA ASP A 193 -7.29 -13.90 -6.46
C ASP A 193 -5.79 -13.71 -6.74
N THR A 194 -5.42 -13.13 -7.88
CA THR A 194 -4.02 -12.82 -8.23
C THR A 194 -3.37 -11.82 -7.28
N LEU A 195 -4.19 -11.02 -6.57
CA LEU A 195 -3.74 -10.10 -5.53
C LEU A 195 -3.61 -10.78 -4.15
N GLY A 196 -4.16 -11.98 -4.01
CA GLY A 196 -4.15 -12.75 -2.79
C GLY A 196 -5.49 -12.76 -2.03
N PHE A 197 -6.62 -12.49 -2.68
CA PHE A 197 -7.95 -12.80 -2.12
C PHE A 197 -8.09 -14.31 -2.02
N ASN A 198 -8.71 -14.82 -0.96
CA ASN A 198 -9.04 -16.23 -0.88
C ASN A 198 -10.26 -16.57 -1.78
N ALA A 199 -10.62 -17.85 -1.87
CA ALA A 199 -11.69 -18.31 -2.76
C ALA A 199 -13.04 -17.65 -2.46
N ASP A 200 -13.42 -17.57 -1.18
CA ASP A 200 -14.70 -16.97 -0.76
C ASP A 200 -14.75 -15.47 -1.03
N GLN A 201 -13.66 -14.77 -0.73
CA GLN A 201 -13.52 -13.35 -1.02
C GLN A 201 -13.54 -13.07 -2.52
N THR A 202 -12.94 -13.93 -3.33
CA THR A 202 -12.97 -13.83 -4.79
C THR A 202 -14.38 -14.05 -5.33
N ALA A 203 -15.09 -15.06 -4.81
CA ALA A 203 -16.47 -15.32 -5.17
C ALA A 203 -17.40 -14.14 -4.79
N LEU A 204 -17.23 -13.59 -3.59
CA LEU A 204 -17.97 -12.42 -3.12
C LEU A 204 -17.66 -11.17 -3.94
N ALA A 205 -16.40 -10.90 -4.25
CA ALA A 205 -15.99 -9.78 -5.10
C ALA A 205 -16.59 -9.91 -6.52
N LYS A 206 -16.64 -11.14 -7.08
CA LYS A 206 -17.29 -11.43 -8.36
C LYS A 206 -18.81 -11.19 -8.26
N HIS A 207 -19.46 -11.65 -7.20
CA HIS A 207 -20.88 -11.39 -6.96
C HIS A 207 -21.15 -9.88 -6.93
N LEU A 208 -20.46 -9.15 -6.08
CA LEU A 208 -20.61 -7.70 -5.95
C LEU A 208 -20.32 -6.95 -7.26
N ARG A 209 -19.31 -7.36 -8.03
CA ARG A 209 -18.97 -6.78 -9.34
C ARG A 209 -20.13 -6.88 -10.34
N ASN A 210 -20.95 -7.90 -10.24
CA ASN A 210 -22.03 -8.18 -11.17
C ASN A 210 -23.38 -7.53 -10.81
N ILE A 211 -23.54 -6.98 -9.62
CA ILE A 211 -24.76 -6.29 -9.22
C ILE A 211 -24.86 -4.95 -9.97
N PRO A 212 -25.92 -4.68 -10.75
CA PRO A 212 -26.08 -3.41 -11.45
C PRO A 212 -26.44 -2.27 -10.48
N GLY A 213 -26.13 -1.03 -10.89
CA GLY A 213 -26.64 0.18 -10.22
C GLY A 213 -26.19 0.42 -8.78
N THR A 214 -25.11 -0.23 -8.31
CA THR A 214 -24.64 -0.10 -6.93
C THR A 214 -23.23 0.46 -6.86
N MET A 215 -22.85 0.98 -5.68
CA MET A 215 -21.50 1.45 -5.39
C MET A 215 -20.65 0.36 -4.72
N ARG A 216 -19.38 0.32 -5.12
CA ARG A 216 -18.31 -0.46 -4.49
C ARG A 216 -17.24 0.52 -4.04
N MET A 217 -16.93 0.50 -2.76
CA MET A 217 -15.95 1.38 -2.16
C MET A 217 -14.82 0.58 -1.53
N ILE A 218 -13.58 0.88 -1.92
CA ILE A 218 -12.40 0.26 -1.31
C ILE A 218 -11.73 1.25 -0.37
N ALA A 219 -11.76 0.94 0.91
CA ALA A 219 -11.14 1.69 1.97
C ALA A 219 -9.72 1.18 2.28
N GLY A 220 -8.96 2.01 2.96
CA GLY A 220 -7.63 1.69 3.48
C GLY A 220 -6.68 2.88 3.42
N PRO A 221 -5.52 2.81 4.09
CA PRO A 221 -4.51 3.86 4.08
C PRO A 221 -3.97 4.17 2.67
N VAL A 222 -3.14 5.21 2.57
CA VAL A 222 -2.44 5.55 1.32
C VAL A 222 -1.46 4.44 0.94
N ASN A 223 -1.26 4.20 -0.36
CA ASN A 223 -0.32 3.20 -0.91
C ASN A 223 -0.64 1.74 -0.54
N GLN A 224 -1.90 1.43 -0.20
CA GLN A 224 -2.34 0.07 0.14
C GLN A 224 -2.99 -0.67 -1.06
N GLY A 225 -2.71 -0.25 -2.29
CA GLY A 225 -3.12 -0.95 -3.51
C GLY A 225 -4.61 -0.86 -3.86
N LYS A 226 -5.37 0.05 -3.25
CA LYS A 226 -6.82 0.22 -3.49
C LYS A 226 -7.16 0.39 -4.98
N THR A 227 -6.47 1.32 -5.63
CA THR A 227 -6.69 1.63 -7.06
C THR A 227 -6.33 0.44 -7.95
N THR A 228 -5.28 -0.32 -7.59
CA THR A 228 -4.90 -1.55 -8.30
C THR A 228 -6.01 -2.60 -8.22
N THR A 229 -6.60 -2.80 -7.04
CA THR A 229 -7.72 -3.72 -6.86
C THR A 229 -8.94 -3.28 -7.68
N LEU A 230 -9.30 -1.99 -7.66
CA LEU A 230 -10.40 -1.47 -8.50
C LEU A 230 -10.14 -1.73 -9.98
N ARG A 231 -8.92 -1.48 -10.46
CA ARG A 231 -8.58 -1.70 -11.88
C ARG A 231 -8.66 -3.16 -12.28
N ILE A 232 -8.22 -4.08 -11.44
CA ILE A 232 -8.38 -5.52 -11.70
C ILE A 232 -9.86 -5.88 -11.76
N MET A 233 -10.67 -5.42 -10.82
CA MET A 233 -12.12 -5.64 -10.84
C MET A 233 -12.77 -5.07 -12.12
N LEU A 234 -12.36 -3.88 -12.54
CA LEU A 234 -12.89 -3.24 -13.76
C LEU A 234 -12.40 -3.94 -15.03
N ASN A 235 -11.11 -4.26 -15.14
CA ASN A 235 -10.58 -5.03 -16.27
C ASN A 235 -11.32 -6.35 -16.42
N ARG A 236 -11.50 -7.06 -15.31
CA ARG A 236 -12.26 -8.32 -15.30
C ARG A 236 -13.72 -8.11 -15.72
N ARG A 237 -14.38 -7.05 -15.24
CA ARG A 237 -15.75 -6.71 -15.64
C ARG A 237 -15.86 -6.40 -17.13
N MET A 238 -14.94 -5.58 -17.66
CA MET A 238 -14.89 -5.26 -19.08
C MET A 238 -14.69 -6.51 -19.94
N PHE A 239 -13.78 -7.39 -19.53
CA PHE A 239 -13.54 -8.66 -20.22
C PHE A 239 -14.76 -9.59 -20.18
N GLU A 240 -15.43 -9.76 -19.04
CA GLU A 240 -16.62 -10.60 -18.88
C GLU A 240 -17.82 -10.09 -19.70
N THR A 241 -17.81 -8.83 -20.10
CA THR A 241 -18.86 -8.22 -20.93
C THR A 241 -18.45 -7.99 -22.37
N ASP A 242 -17.35 -8.61 -22.82
CA ASP A 242 -16.79 -8.42 -24.16
C ASP A 242 -16.60 -6.94 -24.53
N PHE A 243 -16.20 -6.10 -23.55
CA PHE A 243 -16.01 -4.65 -23.70
C PHE A 243 -17.24 -3.89 -24.22
N ARG A 244 -18.45 -4.39 -23.95
CA ARG A 244 -19.71 -3.76 -24.40
C ARG A 244 -20.21 -2.68 -23.46
N LEU A 245 -19.58 -2.48 -22.29
CA LEU A 245 -19.98 -1.45 -21.34
C LEU A 245 -19.17 -0.17 -21.57
N ASN A 246 -19.83 0.97 -21.43
CA ASN A 246 -19.18 2.27 -21.45
C ASN A 246 -18.61 2.57 -20.05
N CYS A 247 -17.31 2.36 -19.87
CA CYS A 247 -16.60 2.60 -18.63
C CYS A 247 -15.85 3.94 -18.67
N LEU A 248 -16.17 4.84 -17.75
CA LEU A 248 -15.46 6.11 -17.54
C LEU A 248 -14.64 6.03 -16.26
N MET A 249 -13.40 6.49 -16.32
CA MET A 249 -12.51 6.63 -15.17
C MET A 249 -12.16 8.10 -15.00
N VAL A 250 -12.50 8.67 -13.84
CA VAL A 250 -12.20 10.06 -13.50
C VAL A 250 -11.19 10.05 -12.36
N GLU A 251 -9.95 10.40 -12.66
CA GLU A 251 -8.83 10.33 -11.72
C GLU A 251 -7.98 11.59 -11.78
N ASP A 252 -7.39 11.96 -10.67
CA ASP A 252 -6.51 13.11 -10.56
C ASP A 252 -5.32 12.85 -9.62
N PRO A 253 -4.13 12.57 -10.21
CA PRO A 253 -3.88 12.28 -11.63
C PRO A 253 -4.30 10.86 -12.01
N PRO A 254 -4.42 10.57 -13.32
CA PRO A 254 -4.55 9.20 -13.80
C PRO A 254 -3.31 8.36 -13.45
N GLU A 255 -3.51 7.15 -12.97
CA GLU A 255 -2.42 6.25 -12.53
C GLU A 255 -2.32 4.96 -13.35
N GLY A 256 -2.89 4.82 -14.47
CA GLY A 256 -2.86 3.62 -15.29
C GLY A 256 -4.23 3.25 -15.86
N GLY A 257 -4.26 2.52 -16.95
CA GLY A 257 -5.46 2.27 -17.73
C GLY A 257 -6.21 1.00 -17.36
N VAL A 258 -7.48 0.98 -17.74
CA VAL A 258 -8.33 -0.22 -17.87
C VAL A 258 -8.65 -0.37 -19.35
N LYS A 259 -8.44 -1.55 -19.91
CA LYS A 259 -8.69 -1.78 -21.34
C LYS A 259 -10.15 -1.50 -21.70
N GLY A 260 -10.36 -0.71 -22.73
CA GLY A 260 -11.68 -0.31 -23.20
C GLY A 260 -12.35 0.79 -22.36
N ALA A 261 -11.79 1.21 -21.24
CA ALA A 261 -12.28 2.35 -20.47
C ALA A 261 -11.74 3.68 -21.02
N ARG A 262 -12.50 4.74 -20.82
CA ARG A 262 -12.15 6.11 -21.14
C ARG A 262 -11.67 6.81 -19.89
N GLN A 263 -10.38 7.14 -19.86
CA GLN A 263 -9.74 7.79 -18.71
C GLN A 263 -9.73 9.30 -18.89
N ILE A 264 -10.25 10.02 -17.92
CA ILE A 264 -10.35 11.46 -17.90
C ILE A 264 -9.57 11.98 -16.69
N GLY A 265 -8.63 12.87 -16.93
CA GLY A 265 -7.80 13.48 -15.89
C GLY A 265 -7.68 14.99 -16.08
N VAL A 266 -7.39 15.70 -15.00
CA VAL A 266 -7.18 17.16 -14.98
C VAL A 266 -5.75 17.55 -14.56
N SER A 267 -4.84 16.59 -14.61
CA SER A 267 -3.46 16.70 -14.11
C SER A 267 -2.59 17.77 -14.81
N SER A 268 -3.01 18.25 -15.98
CA SER A 268 -2.32 19.33 -16.69
C SER A 268 -2.49 20.72 -16.08
N VAL A 269 -3.40 20.86 -15.11
CA VAL A 269 -3.71 22.13 -14.43
C VAL A 269 -2.91 22.22 -13.15
N THR A 270 -2.04 23.22 -13.04
CA THR A 270 -1.17 23.45 -11.87
C THR A 270 -1.87 24.20 -10.74
N ASP A 271 -2.87 25.05 -11.05
CA ASP A 271 -3.67 25.75 -10.05
C ASP A 271 -4.65 24.78 -9.37
N GLU A 272 -4.50 24.59 -8.07
CA GLU A 272 -5.28 23.61 -7.28
C GLU A 272 -6.78 23.95 -7.24
N LYS A 273 -7.15 25.22 -7.18
CA LYS A 273 -8.57 25.65 -7.16
C LYS A 273 -9.23 25.43 -8.52
N LEU A 274 -8.54 25.79 -9.60
CA LEU A 274 -9.00 25.56 -10.97
C LEU A 274 -9.12 24.05 -11.25
N ARG A 275 -8.16 23.27 -10.78
CA ARG A 275 -8.14 21.81 -10.90
C ARG A 275 -9.32 21.15 -10.19
N ALA A 276 -9.61 21.52 -8.95
CA ALA A 276 -10.78 21.02 -8.21
C ALA A 276 -12.10 21.39 -8.93
N ARG A 277 -12.21 22.62 -9.45
CA ARG A 277 -13.36 23.06 -10.23
C ARG A 277 -13.54 22.24 -11.52
N LEU A 278 -12.48 22.06 -12.29
CA LEU A 278 -12.51 21.26 -13.52
C LEU A 278 -12.87 19.79 -13.25
N LEU A 279 -12.36 19.21 -12.15
CA LEU A 279 -12.72 17.87 -11.74
C LEU A 279 -14.24 17.75 -11.46
N SER A 280 -14.82 18.72 -10.75
CA SER A 280 -16.26 18.80 -10.52
C SER A 280 -17.06 18.96 -11.83
N GLU A 281 -16.57 19.76 -12.78
CA GLU A 281 -17.20 19.92 -14.10
C GLU A 281 -17.14 18.62 -14.92
N VAL A 282 -16.00 17.93 -14.94
CA VAL A 282 -15.83 16.62 -15.59
C VAL A 282 -16.78 15.58 -14.99
N MET A 283 -16.87 15.51 -13.66
CA MET A 283 -17.81 14.59 -13.01
C MET A 283 -19.28 14.90 -13.35
N ARG A 284 -19.67 16.17 -13.43
CA ARG A 284 -21.03 16.55 -13.89
C ARG A 284 -21.27 16.22 -15.35
N ALA A 285 -20.26 16.40 -16.19
CA ALA A 285 -20.35 16.05 -17.62
C ALA A 285 -20.46 14.53 -17.80
N SER A 286 -19.84 13.73 -16.96
CA SER A 286 -19.87 12.26 -17.04
C SER A 286 -21.29 11.69 -16.97
N LEU A 287 -22.22 12.34 -16.28
CA LEU A 287 -23.65 11.96 -16.27
C LEU A 287 -24.30 11.96 -17.66
N ARG A 288 -23.76 12.75 -18.61
CA ARG A 288 -24.30 12.94 -19.96
C ARG A 288 -23.56 12.12 -21.01
N LEU A 289 -22.52 11.39 -20.63
CA LEU A 289 -21.71 10.56 -21.53
C LEU A 289 -22.22 9.13 -21.66
N ASP A 290 -23.43 8.86 -21.16
CA ASP A 290 -24.08 7.55 -21.16
C ASP A 290 -23.18 6.43 -20.61
N PRO A 291 -22.63 6.59 -19.40
CA PRO A 291 -21.80 5.55 -18.81
C PRO A 291 -22.63 4.45 -18.16
N ASP A 292 -22.18 3.20 -18.32
CA ASP A 292 -22.64 2.05 -17.54
C ASP A 292 -21.87 1.93 -16.23
N ILE A 293 -20.58 2.23 -16.30
CA ILE A 293 -19.64 2.17 -15.18
C ILE A 293 -18.91 3.50 -15.03
N VAL A 294 -18.82 3.99 -13.81
CA VAL A 294 -17.99 5.15 -13.48
C VAL A 294 -17.05 4.81 -12.33
N MET A 295 -15.76 4.93 -12.57
CA MET A 295 -14.74 4.92 -11.52
C MET A 295 -14.38 6.34 -11.16
N LEU A 296 -14.58 6.70 -9.89
CA LEU A 296 -14.06 7.92 -9.29
C LEU A 296 -12.81 7.55 -8.48
N GLY A 297 -11.68 8.19 -8.75
CA GLY A 297 -10.41 7.82 -8.14
C GLY A 297 -10.49 7.78 -6.61
N GLU A 298 -11.07 8.82 -6.01
CA GLU A 298 -11.20 8.92 -4.54
C GLU A 298 -12.34 9.88 -4.15
N ILE A 299 -13.05 9.53 -3.08
CA ILE A 299 -14.00 10.45 -2.42
C ILE A 299 -13.27 11.16 -1.27
N ARG A 300 -13.09 12.48 -1.40
CA ARG A 300 -12.42 13.33 -0.41
C ARG A 300 -13.37 14.30 0.30
N ASP A 301 -14.39 14.75 -0.39
CA ASP A 301 -15.26 15.84 0.00
C ASP A 301 -16.74 15.57 -0.33
N PHE A 302 -17.59 16.49 0.10
CA PHE A 302 -19.02 16.43 -0.12
C PHE A 302 -19.41 16.41 -1.61
N GLU A 303 -18.69 17.15 -2.47
CA GLU A 303 -19.03 17.26 -3.89
C GLU A 303 -18.79 15.93 -4.61
N THR A 304 -17.63 15.30 -4.39
CA THR A 304 -17.31 14.00 -4.97
C THR A 304 -18.21 12.90 -4.43
N ALA A 305 -18.53 12.92 -3.13
CA ALA A 305 -19.48 11.99 -2.52
C ALA A 305 -20.89 12.15 -3.14
N THR A 306 -21.40 13.38 -3.22
CA THR A 306 -22.71 13.67 -3.83
C THR A 306 -22.79 13.18 -5.25
N MET A 307 -21.73 13.34 -6.04
CA MET A 307 -21.69 12.87 -7.43
C MET A 307 -21.72 11.35 -7.51
N ALA A 308 -20.96 10.65 -6.66
CA ALA A 308 -20.98 9.20 -6.59
C ALA A 308 -22.40 8.65 -6.34
N PHE A 309 -23.10 9.23 -5.37
CA PHE A 309 -24.49 8.84 -5.07
C PHE A 309 -25.47 9.18 -6.20
N ARG A 310 -25.33 10.34 -6.85
CA ARG A 310 -26.17 10.70 -8.04
C ARG A 310 -25.98 9.71 -9.18
N LEU A 311 -24.75 9.27 -9.46
CA LEU A 311 -24.46 8.25 -10.46
C LEU A 311 -25.14 6.93 -10.11
N ALA A 312 -25.02 6.47 -8.86
CA ALA A 312 -25.66 5.24 -8.40
C ALA A 312 -27.19 5.32 -8.44
N LEU A 313 -27.79 6.44 -7.99
CA LEU A 313 -29.25 6.68 -8.07
C LEU A 313 -29.80 6.60 -9.49
N THR A 314 -28.97 6.89 -10.48
CA THR A 314 -29.36 6.81 -11.91
C THR A 314 -29.02 5.46 -12.54
N GLY A 315 -28.70 4.45 -11.72
CA GLY A 315 -28.52 3.05 -12.16
C GLY A 315 -27.11 2.71 -12.65
N ARG A 316 -26.13 3.62 -12.53
CA ARG A 316 -24.74 3.35 -12.93
C ARG A 316 -24.01 2.53 -11.89
N GLN A 317 -23.11 1.66 -12.31
CA GLN A 317 -22.17 1.02 -11.41
C GLN A 317 -21.07 2.02 -11.01
N VAL A 318 -20.89 2.28 -9.73
CA VAL A 318 -19.88 3.22 -9.23
C VAL A 318 -18.79 2.47 -8.47
N TYR A 319 -17.54 2.78 -8.81
CA TYR A 319 -16.34 2.27 -8.15
C TYR A 319 -15.52 3.44 -7.64
N THR A 320 -15.09 3.38 -6.39
CA THR A 320 -14.29 4.47 -5.80
C THR A 320 -13.44 4.01 -4.64
N THR A 321 -12.49 4.86 -4.23
CA THR A 321 -11.69 4.62 -3.03
C THR A 321 -11.98 5.65 -1.93
N LEU A 322 -11.61 5.28 -0.71
CA LEU A 322 -11.82 6.10 0.48
C LEU A 322 -10.68 5.85 1.49
N HIS A 323 -10.39 6.85 2.32
CA HIS A 323 -9.43 6.70 3.42
C HIS A 323 -10.16 6.47 4.74
N VAL A 324 -10.44 5.21 5.04
CA VAL A 324 -10.98 4.71 6.32
C VAL A 324 -10.29 3.40 6.67
N TYR A 325 -10.33 3.00 7.94
CA TYR A 325 -9.58 1.88 8.47
C TYR A 325 -10.29 0.52 8.38
N SER A 326 -11.62 0.50 8.18
CA SER A 326 -12.39 -0.75 8.04
C SER A 326 -13.55 -0.60 7.05
N ALA A 327 -14.04 -1.73 6.53
CA ALA A 327 -15.17 -1.76 5.62
C ALA A 327 -16.46 -1.23 6.25
N LEU A 328 -16.75 -1.62 7.49
CA LEU A 328 -17.94 -1.18 8.23
C LEU A 328 -17.91 0.33 8.59
N ALA A 329 -16.73 0.97 8.59
CA ALA A 329 -16.61 2.40 8.85
C ALA A 329 -16.91 3.27 7.62
N ILE A 330 -17.04 2.69 6.43
CA ILE A 330 -17.30 3.42 5.18
C ILE A 330 -18.60 4.25 5.26
N PRO A 331 -19.77 3.69 5.65
CA PRO A 331 -21.01 4.46 5.69
C PRO A 331 -20.94 5.65 6.64
N GLN A 332 -20.34 5.46 7.82
CA GLN A 332 -20.15 6.56 8.79
C GLN A 332 -19.32 7.69 8.17
N ARG A 333 -18.20 7.36 7.51
CA ARG A 333 -17.34 8.36 6.86
C ARG A 333 -18.07 9.14 5.77
N ILE A 334 -18.89 8.48 4.97
CA ILE A 334 -19.71 9.13 3.93
C ILE A 334 -20.75 10.08 4.56
N ARG A 335 -21.36 9.67 5.67
CA ARG A 335 -22.26 10.53 6.43
C ARG A 335 -21.54 11.77 6.97
N ASP A 336 -20.32 11.60 7.48
CA ASP A 336 -19.49 12.70 8.01
C ASP A 336 -19.09 13.71 6.91
N LEU A 337 -19.09 13.29 5.64
CA LEU A 337 -18.94 14.20 4.50
C LEU A 337 -20.21 14.99 4.18
N GLY A 338 -21.32 14.72 4.85
CA GLY A 338 -22.58 15.47 4.71
C GLY A 338 -23.63 14.80 3.81
N ILE A 339 -23.41 13.54 3.39
CA ILE A 339 -24.42 12.81 2.60
C ILE A 339 -25.58 12.39 3.50
N GLU A 340 -26.79 12.56 2.96
CA GLU A 340 -28.03 12.25 3.65
C GLU A 340 -28.12 10.81 4.11
N GLN A 341 -28.53 10.60 5.36
CA GLN A 341 -28.56 9.31 6.02
C GLN A 341 -29.33 8.23 5.23
N TYR A 342 -30.46 8.61 4.63
CA TYR A 342 -31.29 7.67 3.87
C TYR A 342 -30.62 7.15 2.60
N LEU A 343 -29.68 7.91 2.02
CA LEU A 343 -28.85 7.47 0.88
C LEU A 343 -27.71 6.58 1.34
N VAL A 344 -27.02 6.99 2.43
CA VAL A 344 -25.82 6.29 2.92
C VAL A 344 -26.14 4.86 3.37
N TYR A 345 -27.28 4.66 4.05
CA TYR A 345 -27.68 3.36 4.57
C TYR A 345 -28.68 2.61 3.68
N ASP A 346 -28.80 3.03 2.42
CA ASP A 346 -29.54 2.27 1.41
C ASP A 346 -28.64 1.19 0.79
N HIS A 347 -28.91 -0.07 1.16
CA HIS A 347 -28.17 -1.23 0.64
C HIS A 347 -28.34 -1.48 -0.87
N HIS A 348 -29.32 -0.84 -1.51
CA HIS A 348 -29.46 -0.85 -2.97
C HIS A 348 -28.50 0.12 -3.65
N LEU A 349 -28.02 1.14 -2.94
CA LEU A 349 -27.07 2.12 -3.47
C LEU A 349 -25.63 1.80 -3.06
N LEU A 350 -25.38 1.66 -1.75
CA LEU A 350 -24.06 1.39 -1.20
C LEU A 350 -23.99 -0.05 -0.70
N ARG A 351 -23.41 -0.95 -1.49
CA ARG A 351 -23.47 -2.37 -1.20
C ARG A 351 -22.11 -3.03 -0.97
N GLY A 352 -21.18 -2.83 -1.88
CA GLY A 352 -19.86 -3.45 -1.78
C GLY A 352 -18.90 -2.62 -0.93
N LEU A 353 -18.69 -3.02 0.33
CA LEU A 353 -17.76 -2.36 1.23
C LEU A 353 -16.50 -3.20 1.37
N PHE A 354 -15.38 -2.65 0.92
CA PHE A 354 -14.08 -3.32 1.00
C PHE A 354 -13.15 -2.49 1.89
N SER A 355 -12.30 -3.14 2.65
CA SER A 355 -11.13 -2.48 3.24
C SER A 355 -9.93 -3.37 3.08
N GLN A 356 -8.78 -2.77 2.73
CA GLN A 356 -7.58 -3.53 2.45
C GLN A 356 -6.31 -2.89 2.98
N ARG A 357 -5.32 -3.76 3.22
CA ARG A 357 -3.92 -3.40 3.44
C ARG A 357 -3.02 -4.33 2.64
N LEU A 358 -1.77 -3.94 2.47
CA LEU A 358 -0.74 -4.76 1.86
C LEU A 358 0.22 -5.25 2.94
N SER A 359 0.51 -6.54 2.94
CA SER A 359 1.55 -7.12 3.77
C SER A 359 2.65 -7.73 2.90
N ARG A 360 3.88 -7.75 3.41
CA ARG A 360 5.05 -8.29 2.71
C ARG A 360 5.08 -9.81 2.81
N LYS A 361 5.15 -10.49 1.67
CA LYS A 361 5.27 -11.95 1.63
C LYS A 361 6.65 -12.41 2.09
N LEU A 362 6.70 -13.51 2.79
CA LEU A 362 7.93 -14.21 3.09
C LEU A 362 8.63 -14.66 1.80
N CYS A 363 9.95 -14.55 1.78
CA CYS A 363 10.74 -15.11 0.70
C CYS A 363 10.66 -16.65 0.71
N PRO A 364 10.23 -17.30 -0.38
CA PRO A 364 10.10 -18.74 -0.41
C PRO A 364 11.45 -19.48 -0.28
N HIS A 365 12.56 -18.78 -0.54
CA HIS A 365 13.90 -19.39 -0.58
C HIS A 365 14.64 -19.36 0.76
N CYS A 366 14.34 -18.39 1.64
CA CYS A 366 15.10 -18.21 2.89
C CYS A 366 14.21 -18.01 4.13
N LYS A 367 12.89 -18.16 4.04
CA LYS A 367 12.02 -18.13 5.22
C LYS A 367 12.41 -19.19 6.23
N ILE A 368 12.35 -18.84 7.52
CA ILE A 368 12.77 -19.68 8.63
C ILE A 368 11.56 -20.39 9.21
N HIS A 369 11.60 -21.70 9.30
CA HIS A 369 10.54 -22.49 9.91
C HIS A 369 10.44 -22.19 11.42
N TRP A 370 9.23 -22.22 11.98
CA TRP A 370 8.96 -21.84 13.37
C TRP A 370 9.85 -22.56 14.40
N LYS A 371 10.21 -23.85 14.19
CA LYS A 371 11.09 -24.61 15.07
C LYS A 371 12.50 -24.04 15.17
N GLU A 372 12.99 -23.47 14.08
CA GLU A 372 14.32 -22.84 14.00
C GLU A 372 14.23 -21.39 14.49
N ALA A 373 13.14 -20.71 14.21
CA ALA A 373 12.87 -19.35 14.63
C ALA A 373 12.87 -19.18 16.16
N ALA A 374 12.49 -20.22 16.90
CA ALA A 374 12.49 -20.23 18.38
C ALA A 374 13.86 -19.87 18.99
N LYS A 375 14.96 -20.12 18.26
CA LYS A 375 16.33 -19.82 18.71
C LYS A 375 16.79 -18.40 18.35
N ILE A 376 16.08 -17.71 17.50
CA ILE A 376 16.55 -16.49 16.82
C ILE A 376 15.63 -15.29 17.11
N ILE A 377 14.32 -15.53 17.19
CA ILE A 377 13.33 -14.45 17.32
C ILE A 377 13.13 -14.09 18.80
N PRO A 378 13.32 -12.81 19.16
CA PRO A 378 12.99 -12.32 20.51
C PRO A 378 11.48 -12.48 20.78
N ASN A 379 11.10 -12.80 22.01
CA ASN A 379 9.70 -12.99 22.45
C ASN A 379 8.93 -14.03 21.62
N TYR A 380 9.64 -15.00 21.07
CA TYR A 380 9.08 -16.03 20.21
C TYR A 380 7.86 -16.74 20.83
N ALA A 381 7.96 -17.15 22.10
CA ALA A 381 6.88 -17.88 22.79
C ALA A 381 5.58 -17.06 22.84
N GLU A 382 5.68 -15.78 23.14
CA GLU A 382 4.53 -14.86 23.20
C GLU A 382 3.90 -14.65 21.81
N ILE A 383 4.72 -14.53 20.76
CA ILE A 383 4.25 -14.40 19.37
C ILE A 383 3.50 -15.66 18.94
N MET A 384 4.04 -16.84 19.24
CA MET A 384 3.40 -18.11 18.90
C MET A 384 2.12 -18.34 19.70
N GLU A 385 2.05 -17.91 20.96
CA GLU A 385 0.84 -17.96 21.78
C GLU A 385 -0.26 -17.11 21.16
N ARG A 386 0.02 -15.86 20.77
CA ARG A 386 -0.95 -15.00 20.07
C ARG A 386 -1.36 -15.60 18.72
N THR A 387 -0.41 -16.15 17.95
CA THR A 387 -0.70 -16.78 16.67
C THR A 387 -1.65 -17.96 16.83
N ARG A 388 -1.39 -18.84 17.80
CA ARG A 388 -2.25 -19.96 18.11
C ARG A 388 -3.64 -19.52 18.58
N ALA A 389 -3.69 -18.59 19.54
CA ALA A 389 -4.94 -18.08 20.06
C ALA A 389 -5.81 -17.44 18.96
N GLY A 390 -5.21 -16.60 18.11
CA GLY A 390 -5.92 -16.01 16.98
C GLY A 390 -6.46 -17.04 15.99
N ALA A 391 -5.68 -18.08 15.68
CA ALA A 391 -6.10 -19.16 14.80
C ALA A 391 -7.25 -19.99 15.41
N VAL A 392 -7.20 -20.29 16.72
CA VAL A 392 -8.29 -20.99 17.42
C VAL A 392 -9.56 -20.15 17.43
N MET A 393 -9.46 -18.86 17.80
CA MET A 393 -10.62 -17.96 17.82
C MET A 393 -11.26 -17.80 16.44
N MET A 394 -10.46 -17.64 15.41
CA MET A 394 -10.93 -17.60 14.03
C MET A 394 -11.71 -18.86 13.66
N LYS A 395 -11.14 -20.07 13.92
CA LYS A 395 -11.83 -21.35 13.68
C LYS A 395 -13.12 -21.47 14.47
N TYR A 396 -13.08 -21.08 15.74
CA TYR A 396 -14.25 -21.14 16.62
C TYR A 396 -15.40 -20.28 16.12
N HIS A 397 -15.14 -19.01 15.84
CA HIS A 397 -16.19 -18.11 15.36
C HIS A 397 -16.73 -18.49 13.98
N ARG A 398 -15.90 -19.03 13.10
CA ARG A 398 -16.35 -19.56 11.81
C ARG A 398 -17.22 -20.80 11.92
N ALA A 399 -17.01 -21.61 12.96
CA ALA A 399 -17.80 -22.82 13.16
C ALA A 399 -19.11 -22.57 13.93
N PHE A 400 -19.10 -21.64 14.89
CA PHE A 400 -20.16 -21.50 15.88
C PHE A 400 -20.71 -20.09 16.05
N GLY A 401 -20.16 -19.08 15.35
CA GLY A 401 -20.52 -17.67 15.54
C GLY A 401 -20.04 -17.11 16.88
N PHE A 402 -20.67 -16.03 17.33
CA PHE A 402 -20.31 -15.29 18.53
C PHE A 402 -21.22 -15.61 19.74
N GLU A 403 -22.32 -16.34 19.51
CA GLU A 403 -23.20 -16.76 20.60
C GLU A 403 -22.48 -17.71 21.57
N PRO A 404 -22.64 -17.55 22.86
CA PRO A 404 -22.07 -18.45 23.86
C PRO A 404 -22.82 -19.80 23.83
N ASN A 405 -22.45 -20.64 22.89
CA ASN A 405 -22.91 -22.01 22.84
C ASN A 405 -22.10 -22.88 23.79
N ASP A 406 -22.72 -23.97 24.33
CA ASP A 406 -22.03 -24.98 25.08
C ASP A 406 -20.72 -25.35 24.40
N ARG A 407 -19.61 -25.16 25.12
CA ARG A 407 -18.22 -25.24 24.66
C ARG A 407 -17.97 -26.52 23.86
N LYS A 408 -18.18 -26.42 22.55
CA LYS A 408 -17.86 -27.51 21.64
C LYS A 408 -16.34 -27.54 21.45
N GLN A 409 -15.79 -28.74 21.61
CA GLN A 409 -14.37 -28.97 21.44
C GLN A 409 -14.01 -28.78 19.96
N LEU A 410 -13.09 -27.88 19.69
CA LEU A 410 -12.50 -27.66 18.36
C LEU A 410 -11.15 -28.36 18.29
N ASP A 411 -10.88 -28.98 17.14
CA ASP A 411 -9.53 -29.43 16.84
C ASP A 411 -8.58 -28.26 16.78
N GLU A 412 -7.39 -28.41 17.36
CA GLU A 412 -6.34 -27.40 17.29
C GLU A 412 -6.02 -27.04 15.83
N PRO A 413 -5.73 -25.76 15.54
CA PRO A 413 -5.27 -25.38 14.21
C PRO A 413 -3.91 -26.01 13.92
N ASP A 414 -3.71 -26.39 12.68
CA ASP A 414 -2.39 -26.83 12.21
C ASP A 414 -1.43 -25.64 12.17
N LEU A 415 -0.42 -25.66 13.03
CA LEU A 415 0.62 -24.66 13.12
C LEU A 415 1.93 -25.10 12.46
N SER A 416 1.93 -26.25 11.78
CA SER A 416 3.13 -26.87 11.22
C SER A 416 3.79 -26.00 10.13
N ASN A 417 3.03 -25.14 9.47
CA ASN A 417 3.46 -24.36 8.31
C ASN A 417 3.72 -22.89 8.63
N ILE A 418 4.01 -22.55 9.89
CA ILE A 418 4.36 -21.17 10.27
C ILE A 418 5.83 -20.90 9.99
N TYR A 419 6.09 -19.75 9.38
CA TYR A 419 7.43 -19.28 9.05
C TYR A 419 7.66 -17.83 9.47
N PHE A 420 8.94 -17.48 9.63
CA PHE A 420 9.41 -16.13 9.93
C PHE A 420 10.37 -15.65 8.83
N SER A 421 10.54 -14.34 8.73
CA SER A 421 11.51 -13.77 7.80
C SER A 421 12.95 -13.94 8.31
N ASP A 422 13.87 -14.38 7.45
CA ASP A 422 15.31 -14.25 7.72
C ASP A 422 15.73 -12.81 7.40
N VAL A 423 15.98 -12.02 8.42
CA VAL A 423 16.37 -10.61 8.25
C VAL A 423 17.71 -10.42 7.50
N ARG A 424 18.52 -11.49 7.33
CA ARG A 424 19.73 -11.46 6.51
C ARG A 424 19.39 -11.50 5.01
N GLY A 425 18.23 -12.10 4.67
CA GLY A 425 17.80 -12.25 3.29
C GLY A 425 18.65 -13.25 2.47
N CYS A 426 18.41 -13.28 1.18
CA CYS A 426 19.18 -14.03 0.19
C CYS A 426 19.30 -13.23 -1.11
N ASP A 427 19.96 -13.78 -2.12
CA ASP A 427 20.14 -13.17 -3.45
C ASP A 427 18.84 -12.88 -4.20
N LYS A 428 17.72 -13.50 -3.80
CA LYS A 428 16.39 -13.36 -4.44
C LYS A 428 15.41 -12.51 -3.64
N CYS A 429 15.83 -11.93 -2.52
CA CYS A 429 14.92 -11.19 -1.67
C CYS A 429 15.63 -10.08 -0.91
N PHE A 430 14.84 -9.31 -0.19
CA PHE A 430 15.37 -8.33 0.74
C PHE A 430 14.82 -8.62 2.15
N GLU A 431 15.73 -8.78 3.13
CA GLU A 431 15.37 -9.07 4.53
C GLU A 431 14.38 -10.23 4.70
N GLY A 432 14.52 -11.27 3.89
CA GLY A 432 13.65 -12.44 3.95
C GLY A 432 12.23 -12.23 3.38
N ARG A 433 12.01 -11.15 2.62
CA ARG A 433 10.70 -10.79 2.06
C ARG A 433 10.79 -10.57 0.56
N SER A 434 9.75 -10.98 -0.18
CA SER A 434 9.69 -10.87 -1.64
C SER A 434 8.26 -10.59 -2.11
N GLY A 435 8.01 -9.36 -2.52
CA GLY A 435 6.70 -8.89 -2.98
C GLY A 435 5.67 -8.72 -1.86
N ARG A 436 4.44 -8.37 -2.25
CA ARG A 436 3.33 -8.08 -1.33
C ARG A 436 2.10 -8.91 -1.66
N THR A 437 1.20 -9.06 -0.70
CA THR A 437 -0.13 -9.62 -0.86
C THR A 437 -1.15 -8.73 -0.19
N VAL A 438 -2.39 -8.78 -0.65
CA VAL A 438 -3.50 -8.04 -0.06
C VAL A 438 -4.00 -8.78 1.18
N LEU A 439 -4.24 -8.03 2.24
CA LEU A 439 -5.11 -8.38 3.36
C LEU A 439 -6.39 -7.60 3.19
N VAL A 440 -7.52 -8.27 3.05
CA VAL A 440 -8.80 -7.65 2.70
C VAL A 440 -9.92 -8.17 3.56
N GLU A 441 -10.86 -7.31 3.85
CA GLU A 441 -12.19 -7.61 4.37
C GLU A 441 -13.24 -7.07 3.41
N ILE A 442 -14.32 -7.83 3.22
CA ILE A 442 -15.41 -7.50 2.29
C ILE A 442 -16.73 -7.69 3.01
N VAL A 443 -17.58 -6.69 2.89
CA VAL A 443 -18.96 -6.75 3.40
C VAL A 443 -19.91 -6.56 2.22
N ASP A 444 -20.74 -7.55 1.96
CA ASP A 444 -21.95 -7.38 1.16
C ASP A 444 -23.01 -6.75 2.08
N ALA A 445 -23.10 -5.43 2.03
CA ALA A 445 -23.92 -4.68 2.96
C ALA A 445 -25.40 -4.87 2.65
N ASP A 446 -26.03 -5.85 3.30
CA ASP A 446 -27.46 -6.09 3.24
C ASP A 446 -28.25 -5.11 4.12
N SER A 447 -29.57 -5.27 4.12
CA SER A 447 -30.47 -4.43 4.92
C SER A 447 -30.21 -4.52 6.43
N GLN A 448 -29.75 -5.68 6.90
CA GLN A 448 -29.50 -5.91 8.33
C GLN A 448 -28.21 -5.21 8.77
N VAL A 449 -27.11 -5.37 8.01
CA VAL A 449 -25.87 -4.62 8.26
C VAL A 449 -26.14 -3.12 8.27
N MET A 450 -26.84 -2.62 7.24
CA MET A 450 -27.14 -1.19 7.13
C MET A 450 -28.05 -0.68 8.26
N THR A 451 -28.94 -1.52 8.78
CA THR A 451 -29.75 -1.17 9.93
C THR A 451 -28.91 -1.03 11.20
N TYR A 452 -28.01 -1.98 11.48
CA TYR A 452 -27.10 -1.87 12.63
C TYR A 452 -26.20 -0.64 12.52
N LEU A 453 -25.61 -0.39 11.34
CA LEU A 453 -24.73 0.76 11.14
C LEU A 453 -25.47 2.09 11.26
N ARG A 454 -26.72 2.18 10.77
CA ARG A 454 -27.59 3.37 10.93
C ARG A 454 -27.88 3.68 12.38
N ASN A 455 -28.03 2.64 13.20
CA ASN A 455 -28.31 2.76 14.63
C ASN A 455 -27.03 2.91 15.48
N ALA A 456 -25.85 3.04 14.86
CA ALA A 456 -24.54 3.07 15.51
C ALA A 456 -24.21 1.79 16.33
N GLU A 457 -24.80 0.64 15.98
CA GLU A 457 -24.58 -0.66 16.61
C GLU A 457 -23.44 -1.41 15.87
N MET A 458 -22.24 -0.84 15.91
CA MET A 458 -21.08 -1.34 15.16
C MET A 458 -20.70 -2.77 15.53
N ASP A 459 -20.77 -3.13 16.81
CA ASP A 459 -20.43 -4.47 17.30
C ASP A 459 -21.41 -5.50 16.75
N LYS A 460 -22.72 -5.21 16.76
CA LYS A 460 -23.74 -6.09 16.18
C LYS A 460 -23.58 -6.25 14.67
N ALA A 461 -23.24 -5.17 13.96
CA ALA A 461 -22.95 -5.23 12.53
C ALA A 461 -21.76 -6.15 12.26
N ARG A 462 -20.71 -6.05 13.07
CA ARG A 462 -19.52 -6.89 12.96
C ARG A 462 -19.80 -8.36 13.28
N GLU A 463 -20.51 -8.63 14.36
CA GLU A 463 -20.89 -9.99 14.74
C GLU A 463 -21.74 -10.65 13.67
N TYR A 464 -22.79 -9.97 13.19
CA TYR A 464 -23.65 -10.46 12.12
C TYR A 464 -22.87 -10.73 10.83
N TRP A 465 -21.98 -9.80 10.45
CA TRP A 465 -21.13 -9.98 9.27
C TRP A 465 -20.21 -11.21 9.38
N LEU A 466 -19.60 -11.45 10.53
CA LEU A 466 -18.65 -12.55 10.74
C LEU A 466 -19.32 -13.89 11.12
N THR A 467 -20.58 -13.87 11.55
CA THR A 467 -21.34 -15.08 11.90
C THR A 467 -21.57 -15.93 10.64
N PRO A 468 -21.38 -17.26 10.71
CA PRO A 468 -21.66 -18.16 9.59
C PRO A 468 -23.09 -18.05 9.06
N GLN A 469 -23.27 -18.40 7.78
CA GLN A 469 -24.61 -18.55 7.22
C GLN A 469 -25.31 -19.79 7.82
N PRO A 470 -26.64 -19.81 7.97
CA PRO A 470 -27.59 -18.76 7.53
C PRO A 470 -27.82 -17.61 8.52
N GLU A 471 -27.28 -17.66 9.72
CA GLU A 471 -27.55 -16.69 10.80
C GLU A 471 -26.85 -15.34 10.56
N GLY A 472 -25.78 -15.33 9.77
CA GLY A 472 -25.02 -14.14 9.39
C GLY A 472 -24.52 -14.19 7.95
N LEU A 473 -23.54 -13.35 7.62
CA LEU A 473 -23.00 -13.24 6.25
C LEU A 473 -21.82 -14.18 5.98
N GLY A 474 -21.24 -14.82 6.98
CA GLY A 474 -20.06 -15.69 6.84
C GLY A 474 -18.81 -14.94 6.39
N GLY A 475 -18.66 -13.68 6.77
CA GLY A 475 -17.58 -12.81 6.34
C GLY A 475 -16.22 -13.19 6.95
N THR A 476 -15.17 -12.60 6.39
CA THR A 476 -13.79 -12.77 6.87
C THR A 476 -13.19 -11.39 7.17
N SER A 477 -12.82 -11.15 8.42
CA SER A 477 -12.13 -9.92 8.80
C SER A 477 -10.71 -9.90 8.21
N MET A 478 -10.15 -8.70 8.08
CA MET A 478 -8.78 -8.54 7.58
C MET A 478 -7.76 -9.28 8.47
N LEU A 479 -7.99 -9.31 9.79
CA LEU A 479 -7.17 -10.06 10.74
C LEU A 479 -7.25 -11.57 10.48
N TRP A 480 -8.44 -12.12 10.28
CA TRP A 480 -8.61 -13.53 9.95
C TRP A 480 -7.95 -13.91 8.64
N HIS A 481 -8.10 -13.07 7.62
CA HIS A 481 -7.39 -13.27 6.35
C HIS A 481 -5.86 -13.23 6.52
N GLY A 482 -5.35 -12.36 7.41
CA GLY A 482 -3.93 -12.35 7.79
C GLY A 482 -3.50 -13.64 8.47
N ILE A 483 -4.30 -14.14 9.42
CA ILE A 483 -4.04 -15.40 10.13
C ILE A 483 -4.03 -16.59 9.14
N GLU A 484 -4.98 -16.66 8.20
CA GLU A 484 -4.97 -17.70 7.15
C GLU A 484 -3.64 -17.72 6.40
N LYS A 485 -3.18 -16.54 5.94
CA LYS A 485 -1.90 -16.44 5.22
C LYS A 485 -0.67 -16.76 6.08
N VAL A 486 -0.76 -16.55 7.38
CA VAL A 486 0.28 -17.01 8.33
C VAL A 486 0.28 -18.53 8.42
N LEU A 487 -0.89 -19.16 8.53
CA LEU A 487 -1.02 -20.63 8.57
C LEU A 487 -0.62 -21.30 7.24
N GLU A 488 -0.78 -20.61 6.12
CA GLU A 488 -0.29 -21.02 4.79
C GLU A 488 1.23 -20.86 4.62
N GLY A 489 1.91 -20.23 5.58
CA GLY A 489 3.34 -19.94 5.50
C GLY A 489 3.70 -18.88 4.47
N MET A 490 2.74 -18.04 4.08
CA MET A 490 2.92 -16.93 3.15
C MET A 490 3.39 -15.66 3.87
N LEU A 491 2.86 -15.40 5.07
CA LEU A 491 3.19 -14.24 5.90
C LEU A 491 3.87 -14.66 7.20
N SER A 492 4.70 -13.78 7.73
CA SER A 492 5.22 -13.90 9.09
C SER A 492 4.16 -13.40 10.09
N PRO A 493 4.00 -14.06 11.27
CA PRO A 493 3.20 -13.50 12.35
C PRO A 493 3.56 -12.04 12.68
N LEU A 494 4.86 -11.73 12.74
CA LEU A 494 5.36 -10.39 13.04
C LEU A 494 4.96 -9.35 11.99
N ASP A 495 5.05 -9.67 10.70
CA ASP A 495 4.66 -8.75 9.64
C ASP A 495 3.13 -8.53 9.64
N THR A 496 2.37 -9.56 9.97
CA THR A 496 0.91 -9.48 10.08
C THR A 496 0.51 -8.62 11.29
N GLU A 497 1.15 -8.80 12.45
CA GLU A 497 0.92 -7.95 13.63
C GLU A 497 1.35 -6.50 13.41
N PHE A 498 2.41 -6.27 12.64
CA PHE A 498 2.85 -4.91 12.29
C PHE A 498 1.78 -4.15 11.50
N GLU A 499 1.08 -4.82 10.58
CA GLU A 499 0.06 -4.21 9.72
C GLU A 499 -1.32 -4.12 10.40
N LEU A 500 -1.69 -5.11 11.19
CA LEU A 500 -3.07 -5.28 11.69
C LEU A 500 -3.22 -5.15 13.20
N GLY A 501 -2.13 -5.14 13.93
CA GLY A 501 -2.12 -5.28 15.39
C GLY A 501 -2.01 -6.74 15.84
N PRO A 502 -2.03 -7.00 17.15
CA PRO A 502 -1.85 -8.34 17.71
C PRO A 502 -2.81 -9.36 17.11
N LEU A 503 -2.31 -10.56 16.79
CA LEU A 503 -3.13 -11.66 16.25
C LEU A 503 -4.17 -12.17 17.24
N ALA A 504 -3.92 -11.99 18.54
CA ALA A 504 -4.89 -12.19 19.60
C ALA A 504 -4.60 -11.24 20.76
N THR A 505 -5.66 -10.79 21.42
CA THR A 505 -5.59 -10.00 22.65
C THR A 505 -5.36 -10.91 23.87
N LYS A 506 -4.95 -10.34 25.01
CA LYS A 506 -4.82 -11.10 26.26
C LYS A 506 -6.14 -11.76 26.70
N HIS A 507 -7.26 -11.08 26.43
CA HIS A 507 -8.58 -11.64 26.73
C HIS A 507 -8.86 -12.87 25.87
N GLU A 508 -8.65 -12.80 24.57
CA GLU A 508 -8.84 -13.92 23.63
C GLU A 508 -7.91 -15.09 23.96
N ILE A 509 -6.67 -14.85 24.34
CA ILE A 509 -5.76 -15.90 24.82
C ILE A 509 -6.36 -16.63 26.02
N THR A 510 -6.90 -15.89 26.99
CA THR A 510 -7.53 -16.47 28.18
C THR A 510 -8.78 -17.28 27.81
N GLU A 511 -9.60 -16.80 26.89
CA GLU A 511 -10.78 -17.53 26.39
C GLU A 511 -10.37 -18.83 25.69
N VAL A 512 -9.36 -18.80 24.83
CA VAL A 512 -8.83 -19.99 24.16
C VAL A 512 -8.34 -21.05 25.16
N GLN A 513 -7.65 -20.61 26.22
CA GLN A 513 -7.23 -21.54 27.31
C GLN A 513 -8.42 -22.24 27.97
N LYS A 514 -9.54 -21.54 28.13
CA LYS A 514 -10.78 -22.12 28.65
C LYS A 514 -11.44 -23.07 27.66
N VAL A 515 -11.45 -22.72 26.37
CA VAL A 515 -12.06 -23.53 25.29
C VAL A 515 -11.30 -24.84 25.07
N LEU A 516 -9.96 -24.78 25.05
CA LEU A 516 -9.11 -25.95 24.82
C LEU A 516 -8.86 -26.78 26.10
N GLY A 517 -9.25 -26.28 27.28
CA GLY A 517 -8.96 -26.94 28.53
C GLY A 517 -7.48 -27.02 28.93
N VAL A 518 -6.63 -26.24 28.29
CA VAL A 518 -5.17 -26.24 28.48
C VAL A 518 -4.76 -25.07 29.36
N LYS A 519 -4.13 -25.34 30.50
CA LYS A 519 -3.42 -24.30 31.26
C LYS A 519 -2.01 -24.13 30.67
N TYR A 520 -1.69 -22.97 30.16
CA TYR A 520 -0.32 -22.61 29.82
C TYR A 520 0.38 -22.13 31.08
N GLU A 521 1.39 -22.86 31.53
CA GLU A 521 2.37 -22.33 32.46
C GLU A 521 3.29 -21.38 31.66
N SER A 522 3.27 -20.10 32.01
CA SER A 522 4.28 -19.14 31.57
C SER A 522 5.64 -19.58 32.11
N ARG A 523 6.46 -20.16 31.26
CA ARG A 523 7.89 -20.35 31.53
C ARG A 523 8.73 -19.30 30.84
#